data_e2bdc427260a4d00ccde59ca2df0a5a7
#
_entry.id   e2bdc427260a4d00ccde59ca2df0a5a7
#
_cell.length_a   1.000
_cell.length_b   1.000
_cell.length_c   1.000
_cell.angle_alpha   90.00
_cell.angle_beta   90.00
_cell.angle_gamma   90.00
#
_symmetry.space_group_name_H-M   'P 1'
#
loop_
_entity.id
_entity.type
_entity.pdbx_description
1 polymer ?
#
loop_
_entity_poly.entity_id
_entity_poly.type
_entity_poly.pdbx_seq_one_letter_code
_entity_poly.pdbx_strand_id
1 'polypeptide(L)'
;MSEQEKKQNTVAEVLVKCLENEGVKYVFGIPGEENLDMMNALEKSDIRVIVVRHEQGAAFMADMYGRLTGKAGVCFSTLGPGATNLITGTADANSDGAPLIAITGQVGTERMHLTSHQYLDLVELFAPITKRSKQIVNPNSVNEIVRIAFKYAESEKPGACHVDLPTNVAKLPVSSGIAAQPLKKPERDKEYASFSSIDQAAAMIFKAKHPVILVGHSAVRNHAGEALTSFADVLKIPVVNTMMAKGIIPYNNKYSLWTIGIPQKDYQNKVLDMADLVIAVGYDIVEFAPGKWNGEGKHKIIHIDQRPAHINMLYQPEVEVVGDISYSLQQIQYRSDAKEEPEEFLKLREEMMAEYESYADDTSFPMKPQKILYDVRKFMGADDIVISDVGAHKMWIAREYNCYEPNTCIISNGFATMGIAVPGAVAAKLIYQEKKVLAISGDGGFMMNSQEYETALREGTPIVALIFSDASYGLIKWKQMDHFGHNCFVDFQNPDFVKYAESMHAKGYRVEKAEDLLPILEDAFQQKVPCIIDCPVDYSENTKLSEYLHDKFEK
;
A
#
# COMPACT_ATOMS: atom_id res chain seq x y z
N MET A 1 59.59 9.67 0.06
CA MET A 1 58.36 10.21 -0.52
C MET A 1 57.23 9.38 0.03
N SER A 2 56.49 9.92 0.99
CA SER A 2 55.39 9.25 1.62
C SER A 2 54.24 9.04 0.61
N GLU A 3 53.95 7.79 0.27
CA GLU A 3 52.63 7.46 -0.25
C GLU A 3 51.61 8.00 0.77
N GLN A 4 50.83 8.97 0.36
CA GLN A 4 49.63 9.35 1.12
C GLN A 4 48.81 8.05 1.24
N GLU A 5 48.74 7.47 2.44
CA GLU A 5 47.81 6.38 2.73
C GLU A 5 46.42 6.88 2.30
N LYS A 6 45.92 6.35 1.18
CA LYS A 6 44.55 6.62 0.75
C LYS A 6 43.66 6.16 1.89
N LYS A 7 43.07 7.12 2.57
CA LYS A 7 42.11 6.88 3.67
C LYS A 7 41.09 5.85 3.18
N GLN A 8 41.09 4.67 3.78
CA GLN A 8 40.11 3.62 3.46
C GLN A 8 38.72 4.09 3.91
N ASN A 9 37.69 3.81 3.09
CA ASN A 9 36.33 4.06 3.48
C ASN A 9 35.92 3.13 4.64
N THR A 10 35.13 3.64 5.56
CA THR A 10 34.50 2.85 6.62
C THR A 10 33.32 2.05 6.06
N VAL A 11 32.85 1.06 6.83
CA VAL A 11 31.63 0.30 6.49
C VAL A 11 30.43 1.23 6.29
N ALA A 12 30.26 2.23 7.17
CA ALA A 12 29.19 3.23 7.05
C ALA A 12 29.28 4.04 5.73
N GLU A 13 30.50 4.46 5.35
CA GLU A 13 30.72 5.19 4.08
C GLU A 13 30.44 4.30 2.86
N VAL A 14 30.83 3.01 2.88
CA VAL A 14 30.53 2.07 1.78
C VAL A 14 29.04 1.73 1.73
N LEU A 15 28.38 1.57 2.90
CA LEU A 15 26.93 1.35 2.97
C LEU A 15 26.19 2.49 2.27
N VAL A 16 26.51 3.75 2.58
CA VAL A 16 25.85 4.91 1.96
C VAL A 16 26.12 4.96 0.45
N LYS A 17 27.35 4.68 -0.01
CA LYS A 17 27.64 4.56 -1.45
C LYS A 17 26.83 3.45 -2.13
N CYS A 18 26.57 2.35 -1.43
CA CYS A 18 25.69 1.31 -1.95
C CYS A 18 24.24 1.80 -2.06
N LEU A 19 23.73 2.56 -1.08
CA LEU A 19 22.40 3.18 -1.16
C LEU A 19 22.29 4.15 -2.35
N GLU A 20 23.29 4.99 -2.58
CA GLU A 20 23.35 5.87 -3.77
C GLU A 20 23.32 5.08 -5.08
N ASN A 21 24.11 4.00 -5.17
CA ASN A 21 24.14 3.12 -6.35
C ASN A 21 22.80 2.40 -6.60
N GLU A 22 22.04 2.10 -5.54
CA GLU A 22 20.68 1.56 -5.68
C GLU A 22 19.65 2.63 -6.12
N GLY A 23 20.03 3.90 -6.09
CA GLY A 23 19.21 5.04 -6.51
C GLY A 23 18.31 5.57 -5.39
N VAL A 24 18.70 5.35 -4.13
CA VAL A 24 18.00 5.87 -2.96
C VAL A 24 18.08 7.40 -2.97
N LYS A 25 16.91 8.06 -2.92
CA LYS A 25 16.81 9.53 -2.85
C LYS A 25 16.50 10.02 -1.43
N TYR A 26 15.77 9.24 -0.68
CA TYR A 26 15.33 9.57 0.67
C TYR A 26 15.62 8.41 1.61
N VAL A 27 16.01 8.74 2.84
CA VAL A 27 16.00 7.81 3.98
C VAL A 27 15.19 8.44 5.10
N PHE A 28 14.32 7.66 5.73
CA PHE A 28 13.39 8.12 6.75
C PHE A 28 13.78 7.54 8.11
N GLY A 29 13.89 8.34 9.17
CA GLY A 29 14.22 7.80 10.47
C GLY A 29 14.53 8.82 11.54
N ILE A 30 15.02 8.33 12.68
CA ILE A 30 15.47 9.14 13.81
C ILE A 30 16.94 8.85 14.08
N PRO A 31 17.80 9.88 14.14
CA PRO A 31 19.18 9.73 14.58
C PRO A 31 19.27 9.21 16.02
N GLY A 32 20.23 8.32 16.26
CA GLY A 32 20.54 7.79 17.59
C GLY A 32 22.02 7.49 17.75
N GLU A 33 22.46 7.13 18.95
CA GLU A 33 23.88 6.92 19.25
C GLU A 33 24.51 5.81 18.39
N GLU A 34 23.75 4.73 18.11
CA GLU A 34 24.27 3.56 17.41
C GLU A 34 24.24 3.71 15.87
N ASN A 35 23.73 4.81 15.34
CA ASN A 35 23.75 5.08 13.90
C ASN A 35 24.54 6.34 13.51
N LEU A 36 25.32 6.93 14.43
CA LEU A 36 26.08 8.18 14.21
C LEU A 36 27.03 8.11 13.01
N ASP A 37 27.75 7.00 12.82
CA ASP A 37 28.66 6.85 11.70
C ASP A 37 27.93 6.83 10.35
N MET A 38 26.73 6.22 10.30
CA MET A 38 25.87 6.24 9.12
C MET A 38 25.35 7.66 8.87
N MET A 39 24.93 8.40 9.92
CA MET A 39 24.50 9.80 9.79
C MET A 39 25.61 10.68 9.24
N ASN A 40 26.83 10.57 9.76
CA ASN A 40 28.00 11.31 9.28
C ASN A 40 28.37 10.95 7.83
N ALA A 41 28.10 9.72 7.38
CA ALA A 41 28.29 9.33 5.98
C ALA A 41 27.16 9.89 5.08
N LEU A 42 25.91 9.87 5.55
CA LEU A 42 24.74 10.42 4.82
C LEU A 42 24.84 11.93 4.63
N GLU A 43 25.39 12.69 5.61
CA GLU A 43 25.64 14.14 5.48
C GLU A 43 26.48 14.50 4.26
N LYS A 44 27.35 13.58 3.83
CA LYS A 44 28.29 13.76 2.70
C LYS A 44 27.77 13.19 1.38
N SER A 45 26.54 12.73 1.36
CA SER A 45 25.89 12.10 0.21
C SER A 45 24.81 12.99 -0.38
N ASP A 46 24.33 12.64 -1.56
CA ASP A 46 23.17 13.29 -2.21
C ASP A 46 21.82 12.76 -1.66
N ILE A 47 21.84 11.80 -0.72
CA ILE A 47 20.65 11.21 -0.14
C ILE A 47 20.04 12.18 0.89
N ARG A 48 18.78 12.53 0.71
CA ARG A 48 18.08 13.40 1.64
C ARG A 48 17.57 12.60 2.85
N VAL A 49 17.99 13.00 4.04
CA VAL A 49 17.52 12.41 5.30
C VAL A 49 16.25 13.14 5.76
N ILE A 50 15.17 12.41 5.91
CA ILE A 50 13.90 12.90 6.44
C ILE A 50 13.79 12.44 7.88
N VAL A 51 14.04 13.36 8.80
CA VAL A 51 13.93 13.09 10.23
C VAL A 51 12.44 13.09 10.59
N VAL A 52 11.95 11.99 11.14
CA VAL A 52 10.56 11.81 11.55
C VAL A 52 10.36 12.04 13.04
N ARG A 53 9.12 12.01 13.52
CA ARG A 53 8.80 12.16 14.95
C ARG A 53 8.62 10.81 15.67
N HIS A 54 8.45 9.74 14.89
CA HIS A 54 8.35 8.36 15.38
C HIS A 54 8.82 7.40 14.28
N GLU A 55 9.58 6.35 14.63
CA GLU A 55 10.13 5.42 13.64
C GLU A 55 9.05 4.61 12.91
N GLN A 56 7.87 4.40 13.50
CA GLN A 56 6.72 3.83 12.80
C GLN A 56 6.33 4.71 11.59
N GLY A 57 6.35 6.04 11.75
CA GLY A 57 6.15 6.99 10.65
C GLY A 57 7.21 6.84 9.56
N ALA A 58 8.48 6.62 9.95
CA ALA A 58 9.56 6.37 8.99
C ALA A 58 9.32 5.10 8.16
N ALA A 59 8.91 4.02 8.81
CA ALA A 59 8.62 2.76 8.12
C ALA A 59 7.41 2.90 7.18
N PHE A 60 6.35 3.62 7.57
CA PHE A 60 5.22 3.92 6.69
C PHE A 60 5.59 4.84 5.53
N MET A 61 6.47 5.82 5.73
CA MET A 61 6.98 6.65 4.63
C MET A 61 7.78 5.81 3.63
N ALA A 62 8.63 4.90 4.12
CA ALA A 62 9.40 3.97 3.27
C ALA A 62 8.49 2.97 2.55
N ASP A 63 7.47 2.42 3.21
CA ASP A 63 6.44 1.57 2.63
C ASP A 63 5.73 2.29 1.47
N MET A 64 5.22 3.50 1.74
CA MET A 64 4.55 4.31 0.72
C MET A 64 5.45 4.65 -0.46
N TYR A 65 6.72 4.96 -0.20
CA TYR A 65 7.71 5.15 -1.27
C TYR A 65 7.82 3.89 -2.14
N GLY A 66 7.89 2.72 -1.52
CA GLY A 66 7.94 1.43 -2.20
C GLY A 66 6.72 1.17 -3.07
N ARG A 67 5.51 1.39 -2.53
CA ARG A 67 4.23 1.21 -3.26
C ARG A 67 4.13 2.12 -4.48
N LEU A 68 4.47 3.40 -4.33
CA LEU A 68 4.30 4.40 -5.38
C LEU A 68 5.37 4.34 -6.46
N THR A 69 6.58 3.89 -6.15
CA THR A 69 7.72 3.93 -7.08
C THR A 69 8.16 2.57 -7.60
N GLY A 70 7.76 1.47 -6.94
CA GLY A 70 8.29 0.13 -7.20
C GLY A 70 9.76 -0.06 -6.82
N LYS A 71 10.41 0.94 -6.20
CA LYS A 71 11.78 0.90 -5.69
C LYS A 71 11.78 0.84 -4.18
N ALA A 72 12.76 0.15 -3.60
CA ALA A 72 12.81 0.01 -2.16
C ALA A 72 12.93 1.36 -1.45
N GLY A 73 11.91 1.68 -0.61
CA GLY A 73 12.01 2.77 0.35
C GLY A 73 12.92 2.38 1.50
N VAL A 74 13.66 3.34 2.04
CA VAL A 74 14.66 3.07 3.08
C VAL A 74 14.28 3.78 4.37
N CYS A 75 14.12 3.03 5.47
CA CYS A 75 13.97 3.59 6.81
C CYS A 75 15.12 3.15 7.72
N PHE A 76 15.39 3.93 8.74
CA PHE A 76 16.45 3.63 9.69
C PHE A 76 16.06 3.99 11.13
N SER A 77 16.70 3.32 12.08
CA SER A 77 16.59 3.62 13.51
C SER A 77 17.85 3.26 14.28
N THR A 78 17.90 3.69 15.52
CA THR A 78 18.82 3.12 16.50
C THR A 78 18.37 1.71 16.93
N LEU A 79 19.09 1.07 17.84
CA LEU A 79 18.71 -0.24 18.40
C LEU A 79 17.51 -0.15 19.36
N GLY A 80 17.16 -1.26 19.95
CA GLY A 80 16.16 -1.36 21.03
C GLY A 80 14.83 -0.71 20.67
N PRO A 81 14.41 0.35 21.40
CA PRO A 81 13.11 0.99 21.17
C PRO A 81 12.94 1.56 19.76
N GLY A 82 14.00 2.14 19.17
CA GLY A 82 13.93 2.64 17.80
C GLY A 82 13.69 1.52 16.78
N ALA A 83 14.40 0.41 16.92
CA ALA A 83 14.22 -0.76 16.05
C ALA A 83 12.82 -1.39 16.23
N THR A 84 12.34 -1.55 17.47
CA THR A 84 10.99 -2.09 17.71
C THR A 84 9.89 -1.21 17.14
N ASN A 85 10.06 0.11 17.11
CA ASN A 85 9.12 1.04 16.51
C ASN A 85 9.02 0.91 14.97
N LEU A 86 10.03 0.38 14.29
CA LEU A 86 9.98 0.10 12.84
C LEU A 86 9.11 -1.12 12.48
N ILE A 87 8.87 -2.02 13.42
CA ILE A 87 8.27 -3.36 13.19
C ILE A 87 6.95 -3.27 12.43
N THR A 88 6.03 -2.44 12.89
CA THR A 88 4.67 -2.36 12.34
C THR A 88 4.68 -1.97 10.87
N GLY A 89 5.38 -0.89 10.49
CA GLY A 89 5.42 -0.45 9.09
C GLY A 89 6.25 -1.39 8.21
N THR A 90 7.29 -2.03 8.76
CA THR A 90 8.06 -3.06 8.03
C THR A 90 7.20 -4.29 7.73
N ALA A 91 6.37 -4.73 8.69
CA ALA A 91 5.44 -5.84 8.52
C ALA A 91 4.34 -5.52 7.49
N ASP A 92 3.82 -4.28 7.51
CA ASP A 92 2.84 -3.79 6.55
C ASP A 92 3.40 -3.85 5.12
N ALA A 93 4.58 -3.27 4.90
CA ALA A 93 5.28 -3.31 3.62
C ALA A 93 5.50 -4.74 3.11
N ASN A 94 5.94 -5.65 3.99
CA ASN A 94 6.19 -7.04 3.61
C ASN A 94 4.92 -7.80 3.25
N SER A 95 3.84 -7.60 3.99
CA SER A 95 2.54 -8.23 3.74
C SER A 95 1.92 -7.76 2.44
N ASP A 96 1.94 -6.46 2.19
CA ASP A 96 1.31 -5.83 1.03
C ASP A 96 2.19 -5.82 -0.24
N GLY A 97 3.42 -6.34 -0.13
CA GLY A 97 4.32 -6.43 -1.27
C GLY A 97 4.89 -5.08 -1.70
N ALA A 98 5.20 -4.21 -0.74
CA ALA A 98 5.93 -2.97 -0.96
C ALA A 98 7.44 -3.20 -0.71
N PRO A 99 8.33 -2.84 -1.64
CA PRO A 99 9.76 -2.99 -1.42
C PRO A 99 10.25 -2.00 -0.37
N LEU A 100 10.92 -2.51 0.69
CA LEU A 100 11.41 -1.72 1.80
C LEU A 100 12.74 -2.27 2.33
N ILE A 101 13.66 -1.38 2.72
CA ILE A 101 14.87 -1.70 3.48
C ILE A 101 14.81 -1.01 4.83
N ALA A 102 14.77 -1.79 5.90
CA ALA A 102 14.92 -1.30 7.26
C ALA A 102 16.40 -1.44 7.68
N ILE A 103 17.03 -0.35 8.13
CA ILE A 103 18.41 -0.33 8.62
C ILE A 103 18.38 -0.01 10.11
N THR A 104 18.90 -0.91 10.94
CA THR A 104 19.00 -0.67 12.38
C THR A 104 20.45 -0.50 12.82
N GLY A 105 20.71 0.44 13.72
CA GLY A 105 21.93 0.41 14.52
C GLY A 105 21.89 -0.71 15.53
N GLN A 106 23.05 -1.19 15.97
CA GLN A 106 23.16 -2.24 16.98
C GLN A 106 24.35 -1.98 17.90
N VAL A 107 24.33 -2.51 19.12
CA VAL A 107 25.50 -2.49 20.02
C VAL A 107 26.73 -3.09 19.33
N GLY A 108 27.90 -2.75 19.83
CA GLY A 108 29.13 -3.41 19.37
C GLY A 108 29.09 -4.94 19.60
N THR A 109 29.67 -5.68 18.68
CA THR A 109 29.66 -7.17 18.68
C THR A 109 30.19 -7.80 19.96
N GLU A 110 31.07 -7.08 20.68
CA GLU A 110 31.62 -7.49 21.98
C GLU A 110 30.59 -7.48 23.13
N ARG A 111 29.42 -6.85 22.91
CA ARG A 111 28.34 -6.75 23.91
C ARG A 111 27.14 -7.64 23.62
N MET A 112 27.07 -8.27 22.46
CA MET A 112 25.87 -9.02 22.01
C MET A 112 25.62 -10.31 22.79
N HIS A 113 26.63 -10.86 23.45
CA HIS A 113 26.47 -12.05 24.30
C HIS A 113 26.05 -11.72 25.73
N LEU A 114 25.87 -10.44 26.04
CA LEU A 114 25.54 -9.96 27.39
C LEU A 114 24.13 -9.42 27.45
N THR A 115 23.48 -9.53 28.60
CA THR A 115 22.34 -8.70 28.92
C THR A 115 22.84 -7.25 29.06
N SER A 116 22.65 -6.43 28.03
CA SER A 116 23.17 -5.07 27.99
C SER A 116 22.09 -4.05 27.63
N HIS A 117 22.39 -2.77 27.87
CA HIS A 117 21.47 -1.65 27.62
C HIS A 117 20.93 -1.69 26.19
N GLN A 118 19.61 -1.71 26.05
CA GLN A 118 18.83 -1.71 24.81
C GLN A 118 19.13 -2.83 23.79
N TYR A 119 19.97 -3.80 24.13
CA TYR A 119 20.28 -4.91 23.23
C TYR A 119 19.08 -5.85 23.05
N LEU A 120 18.77 -6.14 21.80
CA LEU A 120 17.87 -7.20 21.34
C LEU A 120 18.52 -7.92 20.15
N ASP A 121 18.22 -9.18 19.93
CA ASP A 121 18.54 -9.84 18.66
C ASP A 121 17.61 -9.32 17.57
N LEU A 122 18.07 -8.26 16.89
CA LEU A 122 17.28 -7.60 15.86
C LEU A 122 17.17 -8.45 14.59
N VAL A 123 18.13 -9.31 14.30
CA VAL A 123 18.04 -10.23 13.16
C VAL A 123 16.90 -11.21 13.35
N GLU A 124 16.78 -11.80 14.55
CA GLU A 124 15.69 -12.70 14.89
C GLU A 124 14.35 -11.95 14.96
N LEU A 125 14.33 -10.75 15.55
CA LEU A 125 13.13 -9.93 15.67
C LEU A 125 12.50 -9.56 14.32
N PHE A 126 13.33 -9.23 13.33
CA PHE A 126 12.86 -8.86 11.98
C PHE A 126 12.65 -10.08 11.04
N ALA A 127 13.12 -11.26 11.41
CA ALA A 127 13.03 -12.46 10.55
C ALA A 127 11.60 -12.80 10.09
N PRO A 128 10.56 -12.82 10.97
CA PRO A 128 9.21 -13.20 10.56
C PRO A 128 8.47 -12.15 9.73
N ILE A 129 8.95 -10.91 9.71
CA ILE A 129 8.30 -9.78 9.04
C ILE A 129 9.08 -9.25 7.83
N THR A 130 10.11 -9.98 7.40
CA THR A 130 10.94 -9.59 6.26
C THR A 130 11.26 -10.79 5.37
N LYS A 131 11.53 -10.53 4.10
CA LYS A 131 12.04 -11.54 3.17
C LYS A 131 13.47 -12.00 3.54
N ARG A 132 14.21 -11.11 4.15
CA ARG A 132 15.59 -11.35 4.59
C ARG A 132 15.97 -10.37 5.69
N SER A 133 16.57 -10.89 6.77
CA SER A 133 17.18 -10.11 7.86
C SER A 133 18.64 -10.52 8.01
N LYS A 134 19.58 -9.56 7.98
CA LYS A 134 21.02 -9.81 8.07
C LYS A 134 21.78 -8.72 8.80
N GLN A 135 22.72 -9.15 9.65
CA GLN A 135 23.69 -8.29 10.31
C GLN A 135 25.00 -8.21 9.50
N ILE A 136 25.59 -7.02 9.45
CA ILE A 136 26.93 -6.81 8.89
C ILE A 136 27.96 -7.12 9.96
N VAL A 137 28.58 -8.32 9.90
CA VAL A 137 29.62 -8.77 10.84
C VAL A 137 31.03 -8.66 10.27
N ASN A 138 31.17 -8.68 8.94
CA ASN A 138 32.44 -8.55 8.25
C ASN A 138 32.44 -7.24 7.44
N PRO A 139 33.40 -6.32 7.69
CA PRO A 139 33.49 -5.05 6.96
C PRO A 139 33.47 -5.21 5.43
N ASN A 140 34.10 -6.26 4.92
CA ASN A 140 34.22 -6.49 3.48
C ASN A 140 33.00 -7.09 2.80
N SER A 141 31.93 -7.39 3.57
CA SER A 141 30.67 -7.94 3.04
C SER A 141 29.53 -6.90 2.91
N VAL A 142 29.76 -5.64 3.27
CA VAL A 142 28.74 -4.61 3.30
C VAL A 142 28.06 -4.43 1.94
N ASN A 143 28.84 -4.37 0.85
CA ASN A 143 28.33 -4.19 -0.51
C ASN A 143 27.45 -5.37 -0.98
N GLU A 144 27.84 -6.61 -0.63
CA GLU A 144 27.06 -7.81 -0.93
C GLU A 144 25.74 -7.83 -0.14
N ILE A 145 25.79 -7.55 1.18
CA ILE A 145 24.61 -7.57 2.03
C ILE A 145 23.59 -6.55 1.55
N VAL A 146 24.01 -5.31 1.24
CA VAL A 146 23.14 -4.26 0.75
C VAL A 146 22.55 -4.64 -0.61
N ARG A 147 23.39 -5.02 -1.59
CA ARG A 147 22.90 -5.40 -2.93
C ARG A 147 21.91 -6.57 -2.88
N ILE A 148 22.19 -7.58 -2.04
CA ILE A 148 21.27 -8.71 -1.86
C ILE A 148 19.96 -8.26 -1.22
N ALA A 149 20.00 -7.39 -0.21
CA ALA A 149 18.79 -6.87 0.44
C ALA A 149 17.88 -6.15 -0.57
N PHE A 150 18.43 -5.23 -1.39
CA PHE A 150 17.67 -4.55 -2.46
C PHE A 150 17.13 -5.51 -3.51
N LYS A 151 17.98 -6.49 -3.94
CA LYS A 151 17.54 -7.51 -4.90
C LYS A 151 16.33 -8.29 -4.38
N TYR A 152 16.35 -8.71 -3.11
CA TYR A 152 15.23 -9.44 -2.52
C TYR A 152 14.02 -8.55 -2.31
N ALA A 153 14.20 -7.33 -1.80
CA ALA A 153 13.11 -6.40 -1.55
C ALA A 153 12.32 -6.07 -2.84
N GLU A 154 13.02 -5.84 -3.95
CA GLU A 154 12.44 -5.47 -5.25
C GLU A 154 12.04 -6.68 -6.13
N SER A 155 12.38 -7.92 -5.73
CA SER A 155 11.98 -9.12 -6.49
C SER A 155 10.54 -9.48 -6.22
N GLU A 156 9.81 -9.94 -7.22
CA GLU A 156 8.42 -10.37 -7.13
C GLU A 156 8.25 -11.61 -6.19
N LYS A 157 7.32 -11.66 -5.26
CA LYS A 157 6.55 -10.54 -4.71
C LYS A 157 7.50 -9.60 -3.96
N PRO A 158 7.46 -8.28 -4.17
CA PRO A 158 8.27 -7.36 -3.39
C PRO A 158 7.96 -7.42 -1.90
N GLY A 159 8.83 -6.88 -1.06
CA GLY A 159 8.62 -6.87 0.38
C GLY A 159 9.81 -6.29 1.14
N ALA A 160 9.76 -6.37 2.46
CA ALA A 160 10.76 -5.78 3.31
C ALA A 160 12.02 -6.67 3.44
N CYS A 161 13.17 -6.01 3.57
CA CYS A 161 14.42 -6.62 4.03
C CYS A 161 15.02 -5.78 5.17
N HIS A 162 15.77 -6.43 6.05
CA HIS A 162 16.40 -5.80 7.19
C HIS A 162 17.91 -5.95 7.14
N VAL A 163 18.61 -4.86 7.47
CA VAL A 163 20.08 -4.79 7.59
C VAL A 163 20.43 -4.22 8.96
N ASP A 164 21.15 -4.99 9.76
CA ASP A 164 21.57 -4.61 11.10
C ASP A 164 23.07 -4.23 11.11
N LEU A 165 23.39 -3.05 11.66
CA LEU A 165 24.73 -2.47 11.61
C LEU A 165 25.28 -2.22 13.02
N PRO A 166 26.17 -3.10 13.54
CA PRO A 166 26.83 -2.88 14.83
C PRO A 166 27.76 -1.66 14.83
N THR A 167 27.73 -0.87 15.91
CA THR A 167 28.51 0.38 16.04
C THR A 167 30.00 0.23 15.85
N ASN A 168 30.60 -0.82 16.38
CA ASN A 168 32.03 -1.10 16.21
C ASN A 168 32.37 -1.48 14.76
N VAL A 169 31.46 -2.20 14.07
CA VAL A 169 31.65 -2.60 12.67
C VAL A 169 31.49 -1.41 11.74
N ALA A 170 30.54 -0.50 12.01
CA ALA A 170 30.30 0.71 11.22
C ALA A 170 31.58 1.56 11.00
N LYS A 171 32.47 1.58 11.99
CA LYS A 171 33.72 2.36 12.03
C LYS A 171 34.90 1.66 11.34
N LEU A 172 34.81 0.34 11.14
CA LEU A 172 35.94 -0.42 10.59
C LEU A 172 36.23 -0.05 9.13
N PRO A 173 37.52 -0.02 8.75
CA PRO A 173 37.85 0.20 7.36
C PRO A 173 37.48 -1.02 6.49
N VAL A 174 36.98 -0.73 5.30
CA VAL A 174 36.73 -1.74 4.27
C VAL A 174 38.01 -1.87 3.41
N SER A 175 38.39 -3.10 3.07
CA SER A 175 39.54 -3.34 2.19
C SER A 175 39.40 -2.60 0.85
N SER A 176 40.49 -2.05 0.35
CA SER A 176 40.49 -1.42 -0.97
C SER A 176 40.15 -2.40 -2.10
N GLY A 177 39.75 -1.90 -3.24
CA GLY A 177 39.34 -2.69 -4.39
C GLY A 177 37.87 -2.99 -4.44
N ILE A 178 37.48 -4.22 -4.77
CA ILE A 178 36.09 -4.60 -5.04
C ILE A 178 35.19 -4.49 -3.80
N ALA A 179 35.72 -4.74 -2.61
CA ALA A 179 34.95 -4.67 -1.36
C ALA A 179 34.48 -3.24 -1.03
N ALA A 180 35.23 -2.21 -1.44
CA ALA A 180 34.93 -0.81 -1.21
C ALA A 180 34.06 -0.18 -2.31
N GLN A 181 33.58 -0.95 -3.27
CA GLN A 181 32.78 -0.49 -4.39
C GLN A 181 31.36 -1.11 -4.32
N PRO A 182 30.31 -0.35 -4.67
CA PRO A 182 28.98 -0.92 -4.86
C PRO A 182 29.00 -2.02 -5.94
N LEU A 183 28.18 -3.04 -5.75
CA LEU A 183 28.00 -4.09 -6.74
C LEU A 183 27.09 -3.62 -7.89
N LYS A 184 27.32 -4.18 -9.09
CA LYS A 184 26.50 -3.87 -10.27
C LYS A 184 25.04 -4.26 -10.05
N LYS A 185 24.15 -3.43 -10.54
CA LYS A 185 22.70 -3.69 -10.64
C LYS A 185 22.39 -4.07 -12.10
N PRO A 186 22.33 -5.36 -12.45
CA PRO A 186 21.93 -5.76 -13.79
C PRO A 186 20.47 -5.43 -14.03
N GLU A 187 20.13 -5.06 -15.26
CA GLU A 187 18.74 -5.01 -15.71
C GLU A 187 18.15 -6.42 -15.67
N ARG A 188 16.88 -6.53 -15.35
CA ARG A 188 16.13 -7.79 -15.40
C ARG A 188 15.49 -7.93 -16.75
N ASP A 189 15.75 -9.05 -17.41
CA ASP A 189 14.96 -9.47 -18.55
C ASP A 189 13.54 -9.85 -18.11
N LYS A 190 12.57 -9.62 -18.98
CA LYS A 190 11.20 -10.08 -18.78
C LYS A 190 11.15 -11.60 -18.98
N GLU A 191 10.50 -12.29 -18.06
CA GLU A 191 10.18 -13.70 -18.21
C GLU A 191 8.83 -13.82 -18.92
N TYR A 192 8.76 -14.67 -19.96
CA TYR A 192 7.54 -14.85 -20.75
C TYR A 192 6.91 -16.21 -20.48
N ALA A 193 5.58 -16.21 -20.40
CA ALA A 193 4.81 -17.45 -20.25
C ALA A 193 4.98 -18.40 -21.45
N SER A 194 4.84 -19.69 -21.22
CA SER A 194 4.92 -20.68 -22.28
C SER A 194 3.74 -20.56 -23.26
N PHE A 195 3.98 -20.80 -24.55
CA PHE A 195 2.91 -20.83 -25.53
C PHE A 195 1.84 -21.88 -25.19
N SER A 196 2.24 -23.01 -24.60
CA SER A 196 1.29 -24.04 -24.19
C SER A 196 0.30 -23.56 -23.12
N SER A 197 0.76 -22.84 -22.11
CA SER A 197 -0.14 -22.30 -21.07
C SER A 197 -1.04 -21.18 -21.63
N ILE A 198 -0.52 -20.36 -22.53
CA ILE A 198 -1.28 -19.31 -23.24
C ILE A 198 -2.40 -19.96 -24.10
N ASP A 199 -2.07 -21.01 -24.89
CA ASP A 199 -3.06 -21.70 -25.73
C ASP A 199 -4.14 -22.40 -24.89
N GLN A 200 -3.77 -23.01 -23.75
CA GLN A 200 -4.72 -23.62 -22.82
C GLN A 200 -5.66 -22.56 -22.20
N ALA A 201 -5.12 -21.41 -21.77
CA ALA A 201 -5.92 -20.30 -21.25
C ALA A 201 -6.92 -19.79 -22.31
N ALA A 202 -6.47 -19.54 -23.54
CA ALA A 202 -7.34 -19.12 -24.64
C ALA A 202 -8.44 -20.15 -24.94
N ALA A 203 -8.10 -21.44 -24.91
CA ALA A 203 -9.09 -22.52 -25.13
C ALA A 203 -10.13 -22.60 -23.99
N MET A 204 -9.74 -22.29 -22.74
CA MET A 204 -10.69 -22.23 -21.63
C MET A 204 -11.62 -21.02 -21.78
N ILE A 205 -11.07 -19.85 -22.10
CA ILE A 205 -11.85 -18.64 -22.35
C ILE A 205 -12.83 -18.87 -23.50
N PHE A 206 -12.41 -19.50 -24.59
CA PHE A 206 -13.31 -19.84 -25.71
C PHE A 206 -14.53 -20.64 -25.26
N LYS A 207 -14.36 -21.63 -24.38
CA LYS A 207 -15.42 -22.51 -23.88
C LYS A 207 -16.32 -21.85 -22.83
N ALA A 208 -15.83 -20.88 -22.10
CA ALA A 208 -16.58 -20.21 -21.06
C ALA A 208 -17.74 -19.39 -21.62
N LYS A 209 -18.88 -19.40 -20.92
CA LYS A 209 -20.06 -18.59 -21.28
C LYS A 209 -20.06 -17.26 -20.55
N HIS A 210 -19.66 -17.26 -19.28
CA HIS A 210 -19.66 -16.12 -18.39
C HIS A 210 -18.27 -15.96 -17.70
N PRO A 211 -17.19 -15.69 -18.49
CA PRO A 211 -15.89 -15.46 -17.90
C PRO A 211 -15.87 -14.10 -17.17
N VAL A 212 -15.19 -14.04 -16.03
CA VAL A 212 -14.98 -12.81 -15.25
C VAL A 212 -13.50 -12.67 -14.89
N ILE A 213 -12.96 -11.48 -14.98
CA ILE A 213 -11.61 -11.18 -14.54
C ILE A 213 -11.66 -10.73 -13.06
N LEU A 214 -10.85 -11.38 -12.22
CA LEU A 214 -10.52 -10.92 -10.86
C LEU A 214 -9.09 -10.42 -10.87
N VAL A 215 -8.90 -9.09 -10.76
CA VAL A 215 -7.58 -8.49 -10.83
C VAL A 215 -7.07 -8.05 -9.47
N GLY A 216 -5.80 -8.35 -9.17
CA GLY A 216 -5.11 -8.01 -7.93
C GLY A 216 -3.91 -7.08 -8.13
N HIS A 217 -3.24 -6.78 -7.02
CA HIS A 217 -2.20 -5.77 -6.93
C HIS A 217 -0.93 -6.09 -7.73
N SER A 218 -0.63 -7.37 -7.99
CA SER A 218 0.52 -7.73 -8.84
C SER A 218 0.37 -7.16 -10.25
N ALA A 219 -0.86 -7.08 -10.79
CA ALA A 219 -1.12 -6.44 -12.08
C ALA A 219 -0.80 -4.93 -12.06
N VAL A 220 -1.07 -4.24 -10.94
CA VAL A 220 -0.73 -2.82 -10.75
C VAL A 220 0.79 -2.64 -10.70
N ARG A 221 1.50 -3.42 -9.89
CA ARG A 221 2.97 -3.37 -9.77
C ARG A 221 3.68 -3.64 -11.09
N ASN A 222 3.08 -4.48 -11.92
CA ASN A 222 3.61 -4.87 -13.23
C ASN A 222 3.07 -4.02 -14.39
N HIS A 223 2.43 -2.89 -14.08
CA HIS A 223 1.94 -1.92 -15.06
C HIS A 223 1.05 -2.54 -16.15
N ALA A 224 0.19 -3.50 -15.79
CA ALA A 224 -0.64 -4.25 -16.74
C ALA A 224 -1.96 -3.56 -17.10
N GLY A 225 -2.24 -2.33 -16.62
CA GLY A 225 -3.54 -1.66 -16.76
C GLY A 225 -3.99 -1.47 -18.20
N GLU A 226 -3.12 -1.01 -19.08
CA GLU A 226 -3.44 -0.82 -20.51
C GLU A 226 -3.75 -2.16 -21.19
N ALA A 227 -2.92 -3.18 -20.97
CA ALA A 227 -3.12 -4.50 -21.52
C ALA A 227 -4.41 -5.16 -20.99
N LEU A 228 -4.71 -4.99 -19.68
CA LEU A 228 -5.93 -5.49 -19.04
C LEU A 228 -7.18 -4.79 -19.61
N THR A 229 -7.15 -3.48 -19.74
CA THR A 229 -8.26 -2.71 -20.30
C THR A 229 -8.54 -3.13 -21.75
N SER A 230 -7.48 -3.24 -22.57
CA SER A 230 -7.62 -3.74 -23.94
C SER A 230 -8.18 -5.16 -23.98
N PHE A 231 -7.71 -6.04 -23.10
CA PHE A 231 -8.18 -7.42 -23.00
C PHE A 231 -9.67 -7.50 -22.63
N ALA A 232 -10.10 -6.69 -21.65
CA ALA A 232 -11.51 -6.62 -21.24
C ALA A 232 -12.40 -6.07 -22.35
N ASP A 233 -11.98 -4.97 -23.01
CA ASP A 233 -12.76 -4.31 -24.07
C ASP A 233 -12.89 -5.18 -25.32
N VAL A 234 -11.79 -5.78 -25.79
CA VAL A 234 -11.80 -6.60 -27.01
C VAL A 234 -12.56 -7.89 -26.80
N LEU A 235 -12.36 -8.56 -25.66
CA LEU A 235 -13.01 -9.84 -25.38
C LEU A 235 -14.38 -9.68 -24.73
N LYS A 236 -14.77 -8.48 -24.33
CA LYS A 236 -16.03 -8.15 -23.64
C LYS A 236 -16.19 -8.92 -22.32
N ILE A 237 -15.14 -8.94 -21.51
CA ILE A 237 -15.11 -9.67 -20.26
C ILE A 237 -15.18 -8.71 -19.09
N PRO A 238 -16.16 -8.86 -18.17
CA PRO A 238 -16.27 -8.04 -16.97
C PRO A 238 -15.05 -8.17 -16.04
N VAL A 239 -14.69 -7.08 -15.37
CA VAL A 239 -13.54 -6.98 -14.45
C VAL A 239 -13.99 -6.57 -13.07
N VAL A 240 -13.59 -7.35 -12.07
CA VAL A 240 -13.70 -7.03 -10.64
C VAL A 240 -12.28 -6.87 -10.11
N ASN A 241 -12.00 -5.79 -9.38
CA ASN A 241 -10.67 -5.54 -8.80
C ASN A 241 -10.68 -5.70 -7.28
N THR A 242 -9.55 -6.13 -6.72
CA THR A 242 -9.32 -6.08 -5.27
C THR A 242 -9.15 -4.63 -4.77
N MET A 243 -9.17 -4.43 -3.45
CA MET A 243 -8.95 -3.10 -2.85
C MET A 243 -7.62 -2.47 -3.27
N MET A 244 -6.55 -3.27 -3.40
CA MET A 244 -5.22 -2.80 -3.76
C MET A 244 -5.03 -2.63 -5.28
N ALA A 245 -5.97 -3.10 -6.09
CA ALA A 245 -5.94 -2.95 -7.55
C ALA A 245 -6.90 -1.89 -8.08
N LYS A 246 -7.40 -0.99 -7.21
CA LYS A 246 -8.29 0.11 -7.63
C LYS A 246 -7.63 0.97 -8.72
N GLY A 247 -8.40 1.26 -9.76
CA GLY A 247 -7.95 2.08 -10.90
C GLY A 247 -7.13 1.32 -11.95
N ILE A 248 -6.83 0.03 -11.79
CA ILE A 248 -6.15 -0.78 -12.81
C ILE A 248 -6.96 -0.87 -14.12
N ILE A 249 -8.26 -0.79 -14.01
CA ILE A 249 -9.20 -0.47 -15.07
C ILE A 249 -9.98 0.76 -14.64
N PRO A 250 -10.12 1.80 -15.49
CA PRO A 250 -10.88 3.00 -15.12
C PRO A 250 -12.32 2.65 -14.70
N TYR A 251 -12.82 3.26 -13.62
CA TYR A 251 -14.15 2.92 -13.10
C TYR A 251 -15.27 3.19 -14.12
N ASN A 252 -15.07 4.15 -15.02
CA ASN A 252 -16.02 4.50 -16.08
C ASN A 252 -15.92 3.59 -17.31
N ASN A 253 -14.95 2.65 -17.35
CA ASN A 253 -14.93 1.63 -18.39
C ASN A 253 -16.19 0.78 -18.31
N LYS A 254 -16.74 0.41 -19.45
CA LYS A 254 -18.00 -0.35 -19.59
C LYS A 254 -17.98 -1.69 -18.85
N TYR A 255 -16.83 -2.36 -18.81
CA TYR A 255 -16.66 -3.67 -18.20
C TYR A 255 -16.13 -3.63 -16.77
N SER A 256 -15.87 -2.45 -16.22
CA SER A 256 -15.46 -2.29 -14.82
C SER A 256 -16.64 -2.50 -13.87
N LEU A 257 -16.57 -3.52 -13.02
CA LEU A 257 -17.54 -3.83 -11.97
C LEU A 257 -17.00 -3.55 -10.57
N TRP A 258 -16.02 -2.66 -10.49
CA TRP A 258 -15.44 -2.05 -9.29
C TRP A 258 -14.80 -3.04 -8.31
N THR A 259 -14.83 -2.72 -7.02
CA THR A 259 -13.94 -3.33 -6.01
C THR A 259 -14.66 -4.35 -5.15
N ILE A 260 -14.09 -5.55 -5.06
CA ILE A 260 -14.50 -6.59 -4.11
C ILE A 260 -13.69 -6.47 -2.81
N GLY A 261 -14.22 -6.95 -1.70
CA GLY A 261 -13.47 -7.15 -0.47
C GLY A 261 -14.10 -6.53 0.77
N ILE A 262 -15.30 -5.99 0.70
CA ILE A 262 -16.06 -5.61 1.90
C ILE A 262 -16.51 -6.86 2.69
N PRO A 263 -16.81 -6.75 3.99
CA PRO A 263 -17.13 -7.91 4.83
C PRO A 263 -18.37 -8.68 4.38
N GLN A 264 -19.40 -7.99 3.91
CA GLN A 264 -20.66 -8.55 3.41
C GLN A 264 -20.54 -8.88 1.92
N LYS A 265 -21.37 -9.80 1.41
CA LYS A 265 -21.54 -9.99 -0.01
C LYS A 265 -22.15 -8.74 -0.65
N ASP A 266 -21.62 -8.36 -1.81
CA ASP A 266 -22.06 -7.20 -2.57
C ASP A 266 -22.21 -7.55 -4.05
N TYR A 267 -22.48 -6.61 -4.91
CA TYR A 267 -22.57 -6.78 -6.37
C TYR A 267 -21.43 -7.64 -6.95
N GLN A 268 -20.19 -7.38 -6.51
CA GLN A 268 -19.01 -8.09 -7.03
C GLN A 268 -19.01 -9.59 -6.63
N ASN A 269 -19.54 -9.94 -5.47
CA ASN A 269 -19.72 -11.34 -5.11
C ASN A 269 -20.73 -12.01 -6.04
N LYS A 270 -21.87 -11.35 -6.32
CA LYS A 270 -22.87 -11.84 -7.28
C LYS A 270 -22.27 -12.01 -8.68
N VAL A 271 -21.43 -11.07 -9.12
CA VAL A 271 -20.70 -11.17 -10.39
C VAL A 271 -19.85 -12.44 -10.43
N LEU A 272 -19.07 -12.71 -9.38
CA LEU A 272 -18.25 -13.92 -9.30
C LEU A 272 -19.12 -15.19 -9.19
N ASP A 273 -20.21 -15.16 -8.43
CA ASP A 273 -21.12 -16.30 -8.29
C ASP A 273 -21.78 -16.71 -9.64
N MET A 274 -21.98 -15.75 -10.56
CA MET A 274 -22.49 -15.98 -11.91
C MET A 274 -21.43 -16.50 -12.89
N ALA A 275 -20.14 -16.38 -12.56
CA ALA A 275 -19.05 -16.76 -13.43
C ALA A 275 -18.92 -18.28 -13.57
N ASP A 276 -18.69 -18.79 -14.78
CA ASP A 276 -18.29 -20.17 -15.04
C ASP A 276 -16.77 -20.33 -15.20
N LEU A 277 -16.05 -19.21 -15.31
CA LEU A 277 -14.60 -19.10 -15.37
C LEU A 277 -14.12 -17.81 -14.70
N VAL A 278 -13.22 -17.90 -13.74
CA VAL A 278 -12.53 -16.75 -13.15
C VAL A 278 -11.10 -16.66 -13.72
N ILE A 279 -10.79 -15.53 -14.34
CA ILE A 279 -9.46 -15.21 -14.83
C ILE A 279 -8.79 -14.33 -13.77
N ALA A 280 -7.98 -14.94 -12.91
CA ALA A 280 -7.27 -14.26 -11.84
C ALA A 280 -5.98 -13.65 -12.40
N VAL A 281 -5.93 -12.32 -12.50
CA VAL A 281 -4.80 -11.57 -13.08
C VAL A 281 -4.07 -10.82 -11.97
N GLY A 282 -2.83 -11.22 -11.70
CA GLY A 282 -2.03 -10.58 -10.65
C GLY A 282 -2.68 -10.64 -9.26
N TYR A 283 -3.52 -11.63 -8.99
CA TYR A 283 -4.27 -11.80 -7.76
C TYR A 283 -3.45 -12.55 -6.71
N ASP A 284 -3.39 -11.98 -5.50
CA ASP A 284 -2.82 -12.62 -4.32
C ASP A 284 -3.93 -12.95 -3.31
N ILE A 285 -3.92 -14.17 -2.78
CA ILE A 285 -4.93 -14.65 -1.82
C ILE A 285 -4.98 -13.83 -0.52
N VAL A 286 -3.91 -13.09 -0.20
CA VAL A 286 -3.85 -12.20 0.97
C VAL A 286 -4.73 -10.95 0.79
N GLU A 287 -4.99 -10.54 -0.45
CA GLU A 287 -5.79 -9.36 -0.75
C GLU A 287 -7.29 -9.58 -0.46
N PHE A 288 -7.80 -10.74 -0.83
CA PHE A 288 -9.16 -11.17 -0.53
C PHE A 288 -9.24 -12.69 -0.56
N ALA A 289 -9.47 -13.30 0.59
CA ALA A 289 -9.39 -14.75 0.75
C ALA A 289 -10.34 -15.51 -0.20
N PRO A 290 -9.88 -16.58 -0.87
CA PRO A 290 -10.70 -17.36 -1.80
C PRO A 290 -12.02 -17.89 -1.21
N GLY A 291 -12.05 -18.22 0.07
CA GLY A 291 -13.28 -18.65 0.75
C GLY A 291 -14.41 -17.62 0.78
N LYS A 292 -14.10 -16.35 0.47
CA LYS A 292 -15.11 -15.28 0.41
C LYS A 292 -15.77 -15.14 -0.95
N TRP A 293 -15.19 -15.69 -2.02
CA TRP A 293 -15.73 -15.60 -3.36
C TRP A 293 -15.82 -16.95 -4.10
N ASN A 294 -15.11 -17.97 -3.62
CA ASN A 294 -15.14 -19.33 -4.16
C ASN A 294 -15.35 -20.36 -3.03
N GLY A 295 -16.23 -20.07 -2.08
CA GLY A 295 -16.43 -20.88 -0.87
C GLY A 295 -16.82 -22.33 -1.11
N GLU A 296 -17.44 -22.63 -2.26
CA GLU A 296 -17.80 -24.00 -2.68
C GLU A 296 -16.72 -24.67 -3.55
N GLY A 297 -15.65 -23.95 -3.91
CA GLY A 297 -14.59 -24.47 -4.78
C GLY A 297 -15.06 -24.85 -6.20
N LYS A 298 -16.13 -24.20 -6.71
CA LYS A 298 -16.81 -24.58 -7.97
C LYS A 298 -16.24 -23.90 -9.21
N HIS A 299 -15.54 -22.77 -9.05
CA HIS A 299 -15.07 -22.00 -10.19
C HIS A 299 -13.85 -22.65 -10.85
N LYS A 300 -13.86 -22.74 -12.17
CA LYS A 300 -12.65 -22.94 -12.96
C LYS A 300 -11.81 -21.66 -12.89
N ILE A 301 -10.50 -21.80 -12.75
CA ILE A 301 -9.61 -20.67 -12.54
C ILE A 301 -8.46 -20.73 -13.54
N ILE A 302 -8.18 -19.61 -14.20
CA ILE A 302 -6.92 -19.32 -14.88
C ILE A 302 -6.14 -18.36 -14.00
N HIS A 303 -4.90 -18.67 -13.66
CA HIS A 303 -3.98 -17.78 -12.93
C HIS A 303 -2.99 -17.16 -13.90
N ILE A 304 -2.92 -15.83 -13.96
CA ILE A 304 -1.99 -15.07 -14.82
C ILE A 304 -1.18 -14.15 -13.90
N ASP A 305 0.08 -14.45 -13.67
CA ASP A 305 0.97 -13.66 -12.81
C ASP A 305 2.45 -13.90 -13.19
N GLN A 306 3.35 -13.10 -12.65
CA GLN A 306 4.81 -13.35 -12.72
C GLN A 306 5.25 -14.54 -11.86
N ARG A 307 4.43 -15.01 -10.93
CA ARG A 307 4.71 -16.12 -10.02
C ARG A 307 3.66 -17.22 -10.16
N PRO A 308 4.03 -18.45 -9.87
CA PRO A 308 3.06 -19.52 -9.68
C PRO A 308 2.03 -19.18 -8.60
N ALA A 309 0.84 -19.72 -8.73
CA ALA A 309 -0.25 -19.52 -7.79
C ALA A 309 0.10 -19.99 -6.38
N HIS A 310 -0.28 -19.20 -5.39
CA HIS A 310 -0.30 -19.65 -4.01
C HIS A 310 -1.58 -20.43 -3.78
N ILE A 311 -1.52 -21.73 -3.97
CA ILE A 311 -2.70 -22.63 -3.97
C ILE A 311 -3.21 -22.90 -2.55
N ASN A 312 -4.53 -23.06 -2.44
CA ASN A 312 -5.20 -23.65 -1.29
C ASN A 312 -6.43 -24.48 -1.77
N MET A 313 -7.18 -25.06 -0.85
CA MET A 313 -8.33 -25.90 -1.22
C MET A 313 -9.39 -25.19 -2.09
N LEU A 314 -9.50 -23.87 -1.99
CA LEU A 314 -10.50 -23.05 -2.68
C LEU A 314 -9.89 -22.19 -3.82
N TYR A 315 -8.58 -22.32 -4.06
CA TYR A 315 -7.88 -21.67 -5.14
C TYR A 315 -6.89 -22.64 -5.79
N GLN A 316 -7.37 -23.36 -6.78
CA GLN A 316 -6.64 -24.38 -7.52
C GLN A 316 -6.80 -24.10 -9.02
N PRO A 317 -5.92 -23.32 -9.63
CA PRO A 317 -5.99 -23.00 -11.06
C PRO A 317 -5.86 -24.27 -11.92
N GLU A 318 -6.71 -24.40 -12.94
CA GLU A 318 -6.55 -25.41 -14.00
C GLU A 318 -5.40 -25.07 -14.93
N VAL A 319 -5.11 -23.78 -15.10
CA VAL A 319 -4.01 -23.28 -15.92
C VAL A 319 -3.30 -22.15 -15.20
N GLU A 320 -1.97 -22.24 -15.13
CA GLU A 320 -1.11 -21.17 -14.68
C GLU A 320 -0.33 -20.60 -15.86
N VAL A 321 -0.53 -19.32 -16.15
CA VAL A 321 0.20 -18.54 -17.15
C VAL A 321 1.21 -17.66 -16.41
N VAL A 322 2.40 -18.22 -16.18
CA VAL A 322 3.45 -17.60 -15.37
C VAL A 322 4.44 -16.85 -16.25
N GLY A 323 4.52 -15.52 -16.09
CA GLY A 323 5.38 -14.64 -16.85
C GLY A 323 4.90 -13.18 -16.85
N ASP A 324 5.43 -12.34 -17.74
CA ASP A 324 5.00 -10.94 -17.89
C ASP A 324 3.48 -10.88 -18.15
N ILE A 325 2.76 -10.20 -17.26
CA ILE A 325 1.30 -10.17 -17.27
C ILE A 325 0.78 -9.49 -18.53
N SER A 326 1.36 -8.37 -18.93
CA SER A 326 0.94 -7.60 -20.11
C SER A 326 1.12 -8.41 -21.39
N TYR A 327 2.27 -9.07 -21.53
CA TYR A 327 2.54 -9.97 -22.65
C TYR A 327 1.55 -11.15 -22.67
N SER A 328 1.31 -11.78 -21.52
CA SER A 328 0.41 -12.90 -21.40
C SER A 328 -1.02 -12.54 -21.82
N LEU A 329 -1.54 -11.40 -21.33
CA LEU A 329 -2.85 -10.88 -21.71
C LEU A 329 -2.94 -10.63 -23.23
N GLN A 330 -1.94 -9.95 -23.82
CA GLN A 330 -1.90 -9.68 -25.26
C GLN A 330 -1.87 -10.96 -26.08
N GLN A 331 -1.07 -11.96 -25.67
CA GLN A 331 -0.95 -13.23 -26.39
C GLN A 331 -2.24 -14.08 -26.30
N ILE A 332 -2.93 -14.07 -25.16
CA ILE A 332 -4.23 -14.73 -24.99
C ILE A 332 -5.29 -14.00 -25.82
N GLN A 333 -5.33 -12.66 -25.77
CA GLN A 333 -6.26 -11.85 -26.56
C GLN A 333 -6.14 -12.15 -28.06
N TYR A 334 -4.92 -12.20 -28.57
CA TYR A 334 -4.67 -12.52 -30.00
C TYR A 334 -5.21 -13.90 -30.43
N ARG A 335 -5.32 -14.86 -29.49
CA ARG A 335 -5.79 -16.24 -29.73
C ARG A 335 -7.25 -16.47 -29.36
N SER A 336 -7.94 -15.43 -28.92
CA SER A 336 -9.31 -15.54 -28.42
C SER A 336 -10.27 -14.73 -29.26
N ASP A 337 -11.49 -15.24 -29.44
CA ASP A 337 -12.58 -14.50 -30.04
C ASP A 337 -13.35 -13.71 -28.98
N ALA A 338 -13.90 -12.55 -29.38
CA ALA A 338 -14.77 -11.77 -28.51
C ALA A 338 -16.01 -12.57 -28.09
N LYS A 339 -16.42 -12.38 -26.83
CA LYS A 339 -17.66 -12.94 -26.30
C LYS A 339 -18.88 -12.17 -26.81
N GLU A 340 -20.06 -12.74 -26.60
CA GLU A 340 -21.29 -11.98 -26.64
C GLU A 340 -21.29 -10.89 -25.58
N GLU A 341 -22.11 -9.86 -25.77
CA GLU A 341 -22.22 -8.79 -24.80
C GLU A 341 -22.74 -9.33 -23.46
N PRO A 342 -22.07 -9.06 -22.32
CA PRO A 342 -22.44 -9.64 -21.03
C PRO A 342 -23.59 -8.85 -20.36
N GLU A 343 -24.77 -8.85 -20.93
CA GLU A 343 -25.92 -8.00 -20.59
C GLU A 343 -26.30 -8.09 -19.10
N GLU A 344 -26.26 -9.26 -18.49
CA GLU A 344 -26.59 -9.43 -17.07
C GLU A 344 -25.62 -8.71 -16.16
N PHE A 345 -24.32 -8.70 -16.49
CA PHE A 345 -23.29 -7.99 -15.74
C PHE A 345 -23.39 -6.46 -15.96
N LEU A 346 -23.70 -6.05 -17.19
CA LEU A 346 -23.88 -4.63 -17.50
C LEU A 346 -25.09 -4.04 -16.76
N LYS A 347 -26.16 -4.82 -16.59
CA LYS A 347 -27.30 -4.41 -15.78
C LYS A 347 -26.94 -4.21 -14.31
N LEU A 348 -26.10 -5.11 -13.73
CA LEU A 348 -25.60 -4.89 -12.36
C LEU A 348 -24.77 -3.62 -12.27
N ARG A 349 -23.95 -3.32 -13.29
CA ARG A 349 -23.18 -2.08 -13.35
C ARG A 349 -24.09 -0.84 -13.40
N GLU A 350 -25.19 -0.89 -14.17
CA GLU A 350 -26.18 0.20 -14.19
C GLU A 350 -26.80 0.43 -12.82
N GLU A 351 -27.15 -0.64 -12.08
CA GLU A 351 -27.63 -0.54 -10.71
C GLU A 351 -26.60 0.11 -9.77
N MET A 352 -25.33 -0.31 -9.87
CA MET A 352 -24.23 0.27 -9.09
C MET A 352 -24.02 1.76 -9.39
N MET A 353 -24.08 2.14 -10.67
CA MET A 353 -23.94 3.54 -11.07
C MET A 353 -25.12 4.39 -10.56
N ALA A 354 -26.34 3.87 -10.64
CA ALA A 354 -27.53 4.57 -10.14
C ALA A 354 -27.47 4.77 -8.61
N GLU A 355 -26.99 3.76 -7.87
CA GLU A 355 -26.75 3.87 -6.43
C GLU A 355 -25.71 4.95 -6.13
N TYR A 356 -24.57 4.93 -6.80
CA TYR A 356 -23.49 5.91 -6.61
C TYR A 356 -23.93 7.34 -6.91
N GLU A 357 -24.65 7.57 -8.02
CA GLU A 357 -25.14 8.91 -8.40
C GLU A 357 -26.22 9.42 -7.42
N SER A 358 -26.94 8.53 -6.72
CA SER A 358 -27.94 8.94 -5.72
C SER A 358 -27.35 9.67 -4.51
N TYR A 359 -26.03 9.56 -4.28
CA TYR A 359 -25.37 10.23 -3.16
C TYR A 359 -25.09 11.72 -3.43
N ALA A 360 -25.20 12.16 -4.68
CA ALA A 360 -24.88 13.54 -5.09
C ALA A 360 -25.62 14.60 -4.28
N ASP A 361 -26.91 14.39 -4.05
CA ASP A 361 -27.82 15.37 -3.46
C ASP A 361 -28.08 15.16 -1.95
N ASP A 362 -27.32 14.25 -1.28
CA ASP A 362 -27.47 14.04 0.16
C ASP A 362 -26.94 15.26 0.93
N THR A 363 -27.79 15.92 1.68
CA THR A 363 -27.48 17.09 2.53
C THR A 363 -27.54 16.76 4.03
N SER A 364 -27.63 15.50 4.40
CA SER A 364 -27.68 15.08 5.80
C SER A 364 -26.40 15.45 6.56
N PHE A 365 -26.55 15.78 7.84
CA PHE A 365 -25.43 16.08 8.72
C PHE A 365 -25.66 15.49 10.14
N PRO A 366 -24.67 14.84 10.79
CA PRO A 366 -23.31 14.54 10.25
C PRO A 366 -23.38 13.83 8.90
N MET A 367 -22.34 14.04 8.08
CA MET A 367 -22.32 13.54 6.71
C MET A 367 -22.21 12.01 6.65
N LYS A 368 -22.84 11.41 5.66
CA LYS A 368 -22.67 9.98 5.39
C LYS A 368 -21.36 9.70 4.64
N PRO A 369 -20.70 8.56 4.90
CA PRO A 369 -19.43 8.21 4.25
C PRO A 369 -19.49 8.28 2.71
N GLN A 370 -20.57 7.76 2.11
CA GLN A 370 -20.74 7.75 0.67
C GLN A 370 -20.83 9.16 0.07
N LYS A 371 -21.50 10.10 0.75
CA LYS A 371 -21.57 11.50 0.33
C LYS A 371 -20.22 12.18 0.40
N ILE A 372 -19.48 11.97 1.51
CA ILE A 372 -18.13 12.51 1.66
C ILE A 372 -17.24 12.02 0.51
N LEU A 373 -17.28 10.72 0.20
CA LEU A 373 -16.44 10.13 -0.86
C LEU A 373 -16.86 10.55 -2.27
N TYR A 374 -18.16 10.74 -2.50
CA TYR A 374 -18.67 11.31 -3.75
C TYR A 374 -18.09 12.72 -3.99
N ASP A 375 -18.16 13.60 -2.98
CA ASP A 375 -17.64 14.96 -3.06
C ASP A 375 -16.10 14.97 -3.21
N VAL A 376 -15.39 14.14 -2.45
CA VAL A 376 -13.94 13.97 -2.59
C VAL A 376 -13.59 13.53 -4.02
N ARG A 377 -14.31 12.55 -4.60
CA ARG A 377 -14.04 12.12 -5.97
C ARG A 377 -14.30 13.23 -6.99
N LYS A 378 -15.34 14.02 -6.79
CA LYS A 378 -15.67 15.16 -7.66
C LYS A 378 -14.58 16.24 -7.65
N PHE A 379 -13.95 16.44 -6.48
CA PHE A 379 -12.89 17.42 -6.28
C PHE A 379 -11.50 16.95 -6.76
N MET A 380 -11.14 15.68 -6.49
CA MET A 380 -9.82 15.14 -6.82
C MET A 380 -9.70 14.87 -8.33
N GLY A 381 -8.57 15.22 -8.91
CA GLY A 381 -8.23 14.87 -10.30
C GLY A 381 -8.09 13.36 -10.53
N ALA A 382 -7.98 12.96 -11.79
CA ALA A 382 -7.88 11.54 -12.15
C ALA A 382 -6.61 10.87 -11.60
N ASP A 383 -5.51 11.62 -11.51
CA ASP A 383 -4.17 11.16 -11.11
C ASP A 383 -3.72 11.70 -9.74
N ASP A 384 -4.60 12.44 -9.03
CA ASP A 384 -4.38 12.84 -7.64
C ASP A 384 -4.43 11.62 -6.70
N ILE A 385 -3.77 11.70 -5.55
CA ILE A 385 -3.54 10.55 -4.68
C ILE A 385 -4.41 10.65 -3.41
N VAL A 386 -5.17 9.60 -3.14
CA VAL A 386 -5.87 9.37 -1.89
C VAL A 386 -5.19 8.20 -1.16
N ILE A 387 -4.86 8.41 0.12
CA ILE A 387 -4.31 7.37 0.98
C ILE A 387 -5.31 7.09 2.09
N SER A 388 -5.80 5.85 2.11
CA SER A 388 -6.75 5.38 3.12
C SER A 388 -6.01 4.88 4.34
N ASP A 389 -6.38 5.39 5.50
CA ASP A 389 -6.11 4.71 6.77
C ASP A 389 -7.05 3.51 6.95
N VAL A 390 -6.94 2.79 8.07
CA VAL A 390 -7.69 1.57 8.35
C VAL A 390 -8.78 1.81 9.40
N GLY A 391 -10.01 1.42 9.07
CA GLY A 391 -11.21 1.59 9.90
C GLY A 391 -12.48 1.41 9.09
N ALA A 392 -13.63 1.88 9.60
CA ALA A 392 -14.90 1.84 8.88
C ALA A 392 -14.82 2.61 7.56
N HIS A 393 -14.18 3.78 7.56
CA HIS A 393 -13.93 4.60 6.36
C HIS A 393 -13.21 3.83 5.25
N LYS A 394 -12.27 2.92 5.57
CA LYS A 394 -11.60 2.06 4.57
C LYS A 394 -12.61 1.23 3.77
N MET A 395 -13.60 0.65 4.44
CA MET A 395 -14.62 -0.17 3.76
C MET A 395 -15.44 0.67 2.79
N TRP A 396 -15.80 1.89 3.19
CA TRP A 396 -16.50 2.85 2.34
C TRP A 396 -15.61 3.34 1.19
N ILE A 397 -14.34 3.66 1.43
CA ILE A 397 -13.38 4.02 0.37
C ILE A 397 -13.23 2.88 -0.65
N ALA A 398 -13.11 1.64 -0.17
CA ALA A 398 -13.03 0.48 -1.04
C ALA A 398 -14.27 0.34 -1.92
N ARG A 399 -15.47 0.58 -1.39
CA ARG A 399 -16.74 0.46 -2.10
C ARG A 399 -17.03 1.66 -2.99
N GLU A 400 -16.85 2.90 -2.51
CA GLU A 400 -17.44 4.09 -3.13
C GLU A 400 -16.42 5.06 -3.76
N TYR A 401 -15.14 5.04 -3.35
CA TYR A 401 -14.15 5.93 -3.99
C TYR A 401 -13.68 5.35 -5.31
N ASN A 402 -14.21 5.83 -6.41
CA ASN A 402 -13.92 5.35 -7.75
C ASN A 402 -12.62 5.95 -8.32
N CYS A 403 -11.79 5.13 -8.98
CA CYS A 403 -10.49 5.53 -9.50
C CYS A 403 -10.44 5.45 -11.04
N TYR A 404 -9.71 6.39 -11.65
CA TYR A 404 -9.44 6.39 -13.08
C TYR A 404 -8.10 5.73 -13.42
N GLU A 405 -7.12 5.87 -12.51
CA GLU A 405 -5.74 5.44 -12.71
C GLU A 405 -5.27 4.54 -11.56
N PRO A 406 -4.40 3.57 -11.81
CA PRO A 406 -3.79 2.77 -10.75
C PRO A 406 -2.87 3.62 -9.85
N ASN A 407 -2.64 3.17 -8.62
CA ASN A 407 -1.83 3.87 -7.62
C ASN A 407 -2.33 5.30 -7.29
N THR A 408 -3.63 5.59 -7.46
CA THR A 408 -4.27 6.85 -7.06
C THR A 408 -5.15 6.70 -5.82
N CYS A 409 -5.45 5.48 -5.41
CA CYS A 409 -6.07 5.17 -4.12
C CYS A 409 -5.29 4.05 -3.45
N ILE A 410 -4.51 4.41 -2.43
CA ILE A 410 -3.64 3.46 -1.72
C ILE A 410 -4.34 2.98 -0.45
N ILE A 411 -4.49 1.67 -0.33
CA ILE A 411 -5.14 1.00 0.80
C ILE A 411 -4.20 -0.06 1.37
N SER A 412 -3.83 0.04 2.65
CA SER A 412 -3.19 -1.06 3.37
C SER A 412 -4.23 -2.15 3.63
N ASN A 413 -3.99 -3.35 3.13
CA ASN A 413 -4.98 -4.41 3.17
C ASN A 413 -4.49 -5.75 3.75
N GLY A 414 -3.31 -6.22 3.40
CA GLY A 414 -2.78 -7.50 3.88
C GLY A 414 -2.48 -7.49 5.37
N PHE A 415 -1.82 -6.45 5.87
CA PHE A 415 -1.58 -6.23 7.30
C PHE A 415 -2.63 -5.31 7.93
N ALA A 416 -3.17 -4.39 7.12
CA ALA A 416 -4.26 -3.49 7.49
C ALA A 416 -3.96 -2.62 8.72
N THR A 417 -2.90 -1.84 8.64
CA THR A 417 -2.35 -1.09 9.78
C THR A 417 -2.96 0.31 9.89
N MET A 418 -3.51 0.64 11.07
CA MET A 418 -3.96 2.00 11.40
C MET A 418 -2.76 2.96 11.53
N GLY A 419 -2.97 4.22 11.16
CA GLY A 419 -1.98 5.29 11.28
C GLY A 419 -1.05 5.46 10.07
N ILE A 420 -1.25 4.74 8.98
CA ILE A 420 -0.42 4.82 7.76
C ILE A 420 -0.69 6.07 6.93
N ALA A 421 -1.91 6.63 6.96
CA ALA A 421 -2.33 7.63 5.98
C ALA A 421 -1.53 8.94 6.06
N VAL A 422 -1.30 9.48 7.25
CA VAL A 422 -0.57 10.76 7.41
C VAL A 422 0.90 10.62 6.98
N PRO A 423 1.71 9.69 7.53
CA PRO A 423 3.10 9.54 7.08
C PRO A 423 3.17 9.13 5.60
N GLY A 424 2.24 8.31 5.13
CA GLY A 424 2.14 7.96 3.72
C GLY A 424 1.91 9.18 2.83
N ALA A 425 1.06 10.11 3.24
CA ALA A 425 0.82 11.35 2.51
C ALA A 425 2.06 12.25 2.44
N VAL A 426 2.84 12.32 3.51
CA VAL A 426 4.14 13.03 3.51
C VAL A 426 5.07 12.43 2.45
N ALA A 427 5.23 11.11 2.44
CA ALA A 427 6.07 10.42 1.46
C ALA A 427 5.55 10.61 0.02
N ALA A 428 4.24 10.48 -0.21
CA ALA A 428 3.64 10.70 -1.51
C ALA A 428 3.88 12.13 -2.03
N LYS A 429 3.78 13.14 -1.15
CA LYS A 429 4.02 14.54 -1.52
C LYS A 429 5.50 14.84 -1.77
N LEU A 430 6.44 14.15 -1.12
CA LEU A 430 7.86 14.22 -1.45
C LEU A 430 8.16 13.66 -2.85
N ILE A 431 7.44 12.61 -3.27
CA ILE A 431 7.60 11.96 -4.57
C ILE A 431 6.92 12.77 -5.68
N TYR A 432 5.69 13.22 -5.45
CA TYR A 432 4.82 13.87 -6.43
C TYR A 432 4.43 15.28 -5.95
N GLN A 433 5.34 16.22 -6.09
CA GLN A 433 5.17 17.59 -5.59
C GLN A 433 3.97 18.33 -6.20
N GLU A 434 3.63 18.04 -7.45
CA GLU A 434 2.54 18.73 -8.17
C GLU A 434 1.16 18.12 -7.97
N LYS A 435 1.08 16.83 -7.55
CA LYS A 435 -0.20 16.17 -7.33
C LYS A 435 -0.84 16.60 -6.01
N LYS A 436 -2.16 16.64 -5.97
CA LYS A 436 -2.88 16.69 -4.70
C LYS A 436 -2.73 15.35 -3.98
N VAL A 437 -2.48 15.41 -2.68
CA VAL A 437 -2.38 14.22 -1.82
C VAL A 437 -3.33 14.39 -0.64
N LEU A 438 -4.32 13.52 -0.55
CA LEU A 438 -5.31 13.49 0.52
C LEU A 438 -5.15 12.24 1.37
N ALA A 439 -4.86 12.41 2.65
CA ALA A 439 -4.96 11.35 3.64
C ALA A 439 -6.41 11.27 4.15
N ILE A 440 -7.07 10.13 4.04
CA ILE A 440 -8.38 9.90 4.65
C ILE A 440 -8.21 8.95 5.83
N SER A 441 -8.56 9.40 7.02
CA SER A 441 -8.39 8.64 8.26
C SER A 441 -9.62 8.74 9.15
N GLY A 442 -9.91 7.70 9.94
CA GLY A 442 -10.72 7.87 11.14
C GLY A 442 -9.93 8.61 12.20
N ASP A 443 -10.63 9.22 13.15
CA ASP A 443 -10.02 9.98 14.24
C ASP A 443 -9.07 9.13 15.10
N GLY A 444 -9.40 7.87 15.38
CA GLY A 444 -8.52 6.95 16.09
C GLY A 444 -7.22 6.64 15.34
N GLY A 445 -7.29 6.41 14.02
CA GLY A 445 -6.10 6.16 13.19
C GLY A 445 -5.25 7.41 13.00
N PHE A 446 -5.88 8.56 12.80
CA PHE A 446 -5.20 9.85 12.68
C PHE A 446 -4.31 10.14 13.89
N MET A 447 -4.81 9.94 15.10
CA MET A 447 -4.06 10.22 16.33
C MET A 447 -2.85 9.32 16.55
N MET A 448 -2.73 8.19 15.83
CA MET A 448 -1.58 7.28 15.99
C MET A 448 -0.27 7.84 15.41
N ASN A 449 -0.35 8.65 14.33
CA ASN A 449 0.83 9.24 13.68
C ASN A 449 0.64 10.73 13.31
N SER A 450 -0.25 11.43 13.98
CA SER A 450 -0.52 12.86 13.75
C SER A 450 0.67 13.76 14.01
N GLN A 451 1.65 13.33 14.81
CA GLN A 451 2.91 14.07 15.07
C GLN A 451 3.73 14.29 13.78
N GLU A 452 3.51 13.51 12.73
CA GLU A 452 4.19 13.67 11.43
C GLU A 452 3.74 14.93 10.67
N TYR A 453 2.75 15.67 11.19
CA TYR A 453 2.44 17.03 10.72
C TYR A 453 3.61 18.00 10.90
N GLU A 454 4.41 17.83 11.97
CA GLU A 454 5.66 18.58 12.12
C GLU A 454 6.64 18.21 11.00
N THR A 455 6.78 16.92 10.69
CA THR A 455 7.60 16.46 9.56
C THR A 455 7.11 17.07 8.24
N ALA A 456 5.81 17.04 7.98
CA ALA A 456 5.22 17.63 6.79
C ALA A 456 5.52 19.14 6.68
N LEU A 457 5.39 19.87 7.77
CA LEU A 457 5.66 21.31 7.81
C LEU A 457 7.14 21.62 7.54
N ARG A 458 8.05 20.92 8.22
CA ARG A 458 9.49 21.11 8.10
C ARG A 458 10.02 20.74 6.71
N GLU A 459 9.46 19.69 6.11
CA GLU A 459 9.84 19.24 4.76
C GLU A 459 9.13 20.02 3.63
N GLY A 460 8.21 20.93 3.97
CA GLY A 460 7.46 21.71 2.98
C GLY A 460 6.52 20.87 2.12
N THR A 461 5.90 19.86 2.73
CA THR A 461 4.91 18.98 2.07
C THR A 461 3.49 19.35 2.51
N PRO A 462 2.78 20.23 1.78
CA PRO A 462 1.41 20.64 2.14
C PRO A 462 0.41 19.52 1.86
N ILE A 463 0.33 18.55 2.77
CA ILE A 463 -0.66 17.47 2.74
C ILE A 463 -1.99 17.94 3.33
N VAL A 464 -3.08 17.30 2.93
CA VAL A 464 -4.41 17.48 3.53
C VAL A 464 -4.85 16.17 4.16
N ALA A 465 -5.25 16.19 5.43
CA ALA A 465 -5.94 15.06 6.05
C ALA A 465 -7.41 15.38 6.24
N LEU A 466 -8.27 14.47 5.78
CA LEU A 466 -9.70 14.47 6.01
C LEU A 466 -10.00 13.41 7.08
N ILE A 467 -10.44 13.86 8.25
CA ILE A 467 -10.77 13.00 9.39
C ILE A 467 -12.26 12.68 9.37
N PHE A 468 -12.61 11.41 9.25
CA PHE A 468 -13.94 10.90 9.50
C PHE A 468 -14.12 10.78 11.02
N SER A 469 -14.76 11.77 11.62
CA SER A 469 -14.79 11.98 13.07
C SER A 469 -16.10 11.48 13.66
N ASP A 470 -16.04 10.36 14.42
CA ASP A 470 -17.18 9.78 15.14
C ASP A 470 -16.86 9.46 16.62
N ALA A 471 -15.66 9.83 17.09
CA ALA A 471 -15.16 9.58 18.44
C ALA A 471 -15.22 8.09 18.84
N SER A 472 -14.95 7.20 17.87
CA SER A 472 -15.09 5.77 18.09
C SER A 472 -14.17 4.94 17.17
N TYR A 473 -13.81 3.71 17.60
CA TYR A 473 -13.28 2.70 16.69
C TYR A 473 -14.40 2.10 15.84
N GLY A 474 -14.87 2.87 14.85
CA GLY A 474 -16.12 2.64 14.11
C GLY A 474 -16.25 1.27 13.45
N LEU A 475 -15.17 0.66 12.92
CA LEU A 475 -15.21 -0.69 12.35
C LEU A 475 -15.46 -1.76 13.42
N ILE A 476 -14.85 -1.62 14.59
CA ILE A 476 -15.05 -2.58 15.70
C ILE A 476 -16.44 -2.41 16.27
N LYS A 477 -16.92 -1.16 16.45
CA LYS A 477 -18.28 -0.84 16.84
C LYS A 477 -19.29 -1.50 15.89
N TRP A 478 -19.09 -1.35 14.58
CA TRP A 478 -19.93 -2.00 13.56
C TRP A 478 -19.97 -3.51 13.74
N LYS A 479 -18.81 -4.18 13.85
CA LYS A 479 -18.74 -5.63 14.02
C LYS A 479 -19.38 -6.12 15.34
N GLN A 480 -19.23 -5.36 16.43
CA GLN A 480 -19.87 -5.68 17.70
C GLN A 480 -21.40 -5.55 17.60
N MET A 481 -21.89 -4.51 16.94
CA MET A 481 -23.33 -4.34 16.69
C MET A 481 -23.92 -5.49 15.86
N ASP A 482 -23.24 -5.87 14.76
CA ASP A 482 -23.67 -6.99 13.91
C ASP A 482 -23.68 -8.32 14.66
N HIS A 483 -22.67 -8.55 15.54
CA HIS A 483 -22.50 -9.86 16.20
C HIS A 483 -23.25 -9.98 17.52
N PHE A 484 -23.28 -8.90 18.33
CA PHE A 484 -23.81 -8.93 19.70
C PHE A 484 -25.08 -8.07 19.87
N GLY A 485 -25.41 -7.20 18.93
CA GLY A 485 -26.48 -6.21 19.06
C GLY A 485 -26.14 -5.03 19.99
N HIS A 486 -24.94 -4.97 20.52
CA HIS A 486 -24.43 -3.86 21.36
C HIS A 486 -22.92 -3.72 21.19
N ASN A 487 -22.38 -2.55 21.60
CA ASN A 487 -20.94 -2.29 21.59
C ASN A 487 -20.39 -1.99 22.99
N CYS A 488 -19.07 -2.14 23.18
CA CYS A 488 -18.35 -1.81 24.40
C CYS A 488 -16.88 -1.47 24.12
N PHE A 489 -16.31 -0.56 24.93
CA PHE A 489 -14.89 -0.18 24.94
C PHE A 489 -14.36 0.36 23.59
N VAL A 490 -15.20 1.00 22.80
CA VAL A 490 -14.85 1.54 21.47
C VAL A 490 -14.93 3.05 21.39
N ASP A 491 -15.59 3.69 22.34
CA ASP A 491 -15.81 5.15 22.34
C ASP A 491 -14.68 5.86 23.09
N PHE A 492 -14.28 7.04 22.61
CA PHE A 492 -13.25 7.91 23.19
C PHE A 492 -13.58 9.39 22.96
N GLN A 493 -12.72 10.29 23.42
CA GLN A 493 -12.87 11.72 23.21
C GLN A 493 -11.75 12.24 22.29
N ASN A 494 -12.14 13.02 21.30
CA ASN A 494 -11.21 13.68 20.39
C ASN A 494 -10.75 15.04 20.94
N PRO A 495 -9.54 15.50 20.58
CA PRO A 495 -9.19 16.90 20.72
C PRO A 495 -10.04 17.76 19.76
N ASP A 496 -10.06 19.05 19.97
CA ASP A 496 -10.48 20.00 18.94
C ASP A 496 -9.46 19.99 17.79
N PHE A 497 -9.76 19.33 16.69
CA PHE A 497 -8.81 19.13 15.59
C PHE A 497 -8.42 20.43 14.89
N VAL A 498 -9.26 21.48 14.95
CA VAL A 498 -8.89 22.81 14.42
C VAL A 498 -7.78 23.41 15.26
N LYS A 499 -7.96 23.45 16.59
CA LYS A 499 -6.92 23.96 17.51
C LYS A 499 -5.68 23.06 17.51
N TYR A 500 -5.86 21.76 17.33
CA TYR A 500 -4.75 20.82 17.21
C TYR A 500 -3.88 21.16 15.99
N ALA A 501 -4.50 21.40 14.82
CA ALA A 501 -3.80 21.84 13.62
C ALA A 501 -3.04 23.17 13.87
N GLU A 502 -3.70 24.17 14.44
CA GLU A 502 -3.12 25.48 14.75
C GLU A 502 -1.92 25.36 15.69
N SER A 503 -1.98 24.48 16.71
CA SER A 503 -0.88 24.23 17.64
C SER A 503 0.38 23.66 16.96
N MET A 504 0.21 23.05 15.80
CA MET A 504 1.29 22.50 14.96
C MET A 504 1.66 23.42 13.78
N HIS A 505 1.18 24.66 13.77
CA HIS A 505 1.36 25.61 12.66
C HIS A 505 0.78 25.13 11.32
N ALA A 506 -0.14 24.19 11.37
CA ALA A 506 -0.98 23.74 10.26
C ALA A 506 -2.30 24.52 10.25
N LYS A 507 -3.10 24.38 9.18
CA LYS A 507 -4.42 25.00 9.11
C LYS A 507 -5.51 23.97 9.39
N GLY A 508 -6.43 24.33 10.30
CA GLY A 508 -7.56 23.48 10.69
C GLY A 508 -8.87 23.98 10.08
N TYR A 509 -9.74 23.02 9.72
CA TYR A 509 -11.10 23.27 9.24
C TYR A 509 -12.05 22.31 9.95
N ARG A 510 -13.31 22.75 10.09
CA ARG A 510 -14.42 21.89 10.52
C ARG A 510 -15.56 21.99 9.53
N VAL A 511 -16.07 20.85 9.11
CA VAL A 511 -17.31 20.75 8.33
C VAL A 511 -18.48 20.87 9.29
N GLU A 512 -19.37 21.85 9.07
CA GLU A 512 -20.55 22.09 9.91
C GLU A 512 -21.87 21.69 9.23
N LYS A 513 -21.84 21.54 7.89
CA LYS A 513 -22.93 21.05 7.04
C LYS A 513 -22.37 20.44 5.77
N ALA A 514 -23.16 19.63 5.07
CA ALA A 514 -22.68 18.88 3.91
C ALA A 514 -22.10 19.76 2.79
N GLU A 515 -22.69 20.94 2.57
CA GLU A 515 -22.27 21.86 1.51
C GLU A 515 -20.91 22.52 1.77
N ASP A 516 -20.40 22.47 3.00
CA ASP A 516 -19.12 23.09 3.36
C ASP A 516 -17.91 22.27 2.86
N LEU A 517 -18.06 20.97 2.63
CA LEU A 517 -16.92 20.08 2.35
C LEU A 517 -16.17 20.48 1.07
N LEU A 518 -16.86 20.71 -0.04
CA LEU A 518 -16.22 21.07 -1.31
C LEU A 518 -15.46 22.41 -1.23
N PRO A 519 -16.05 23.52 -0.75
CA PRO A 519 -15.32 24.78 -0.55
C PRO A 519 -14.12 24.64 0.41
N ILE A 520 -14.23 23.83 1.47
CA ILE A 520 -13.14 23.58 2.42
C ILE A 520 -11.99 22.82 1.71
N LEU A 521 -12.30 21.79 0.91
CA LEU A 521 -11.29 21.09 0.13
C LEU A 521 -10.58 22.03 -0.84
N GLU A 522 -11.31 22.88 -1.54
CA GLU A 522 -10.75 23.88 -2.45
C GLU A 522 -9.79 24.84 -1.75
N ASP A 523 -10.16 25.37 -0.58
CA ASP A 523 -9.27 26.26 0.19
C ASP A 523 -8.09 25.50 0.80
N ALA A 524 -8.29 24.31 1.35
CA ALA A 524 -7.25 23.52 1.97
C ALA A 524 -6.13 23.15 0.98
N PHE A 525 -6.46 22.80 -0.25
CA PHE A 525 -5.46 22.46 -1.27
C PHE A 525 -4.77 23.69 -1.90
N GLN A 526 -5.22 24.90 -1.61
CA GLN A 526 -4.51 26.14 -1.97
C GLN A 526 -3.48 26.56 -0.93
N GLN A 527 -3.53 25.97 0.28
CA GLN A 527 -2.62 26.31 1.36
C GLN A 527 -1.21 25.80 1.06
N LYS A 528 -0.21 26.54 1.57
CA LYS A 528 1.21 26.16 1.51
C LYS A 528 1.69 25.43 2.77
N VAL A 529 0.79 25.18 3.70
CA VAL A 529 1.02 24.45 4.95
C VAL A 529 0.13 23.22 5.00
N PRO A 530 0.49 22.19 5.78
CA PRO A 530 -0.40 21.04 5.97
C PRO A 530 -1.75 21.45 6.54
N CYS A 531 -2.82 20.73 6.15
CA CYS A 531 -4.19 21.03 6.57
C CYS A 531 -4.88 19.83 7.22
N ILE A 532 -5.70 20.09 8.23
CA ILE A 532 -6.59 19.10 8.85
C ILE A 532 -8.03 19.53 8.62
N ILE A 533 -8.85 18.63 8.10
CA ILE A 533 -10.30 18.81 7.93
C ILE A 533 -11.01 17.83 8.86
N ASP A 534 -11.64 18.35 9.90
CA ASP A 534 -12.51 17.60 10.81
C ASP A 534 -13.90 17.49 10.18
N CYS A 535 -14.29 16.28 9.78
CA CYS A 535 -15.57 15.99 9.14
C CYS A 535 -16.37 15.03 10.00
N PRO A 536 -17.37 15.52 10.76
CA PRO A 536 -18.28 14.65 11.50
C PRO A 536 -19.01 13.68 10.55
N VAL A 537 -18.95 12.38 10.88
CA VAL A 537 -19.50 11.31 10.05
C VAL A 537 -20.61 10.56 10.76
N ASP A 538 -21.67 10.24 10.03
CA ASP A 538 -22.75 9.36 10.47
C ASP A 538 -22.53 7.95 9.89
N TYR A 539 -22.11 7.01 10.74
CA TYR A 539 -21.93 5.61 10.39
C TYR A 539 -23.18 4.74 10.62
N SER A 540 -24.38 5.33 10.82
CA SER A 540 -25.63 4.56 10.93
C SER A 540 -25.88 3.67 9.71
N GLU A 541 -25.38 4.08 8.54
CA GLU A 541 -25.47 3.30 7.30
C GLU A 541 -24.63 2.00 7.34
N ASN A 542 -23.65 1.87 8.24
CA ASN A 542 -22.89 0.63 8.38
C ASN A 542 -23.81 -0.56 8.67
N THR A 543 -24.69 -0.44 9.67
CA THR A 543 -25.64 -1.50 10.02
C THR A 543 -26.69 -1.69 8.93
N LYS A 544 -27.21 -0.59 8.37
CA LYS A 544 -28.15 -0.66 7.25
C LYS A 544 -27.51 -1.30 6.01
N LEU A 545 -26.25 -1.01 5.72
CA LEU A 545 -25.54 -1.63 4.62
C LEU A 545 -25.42 -3.13 4.82
N SER A 546 -25.10 -3.60 6.05
CA SER A 546 -25.05 -5.02 6.37
C SER A 546 -26.41 -5.70 6.14
N GLU A 547 -27.50 -5.12 6.64
CA GLU A 547 -28.86 -5.63 6.44
C GLU A 547 -29.27 -5.65 4.97
N TYR A 548 -29.04 -4.55 4.25
CA TYR A 548 -29.36 -4.42 2.84
C TYR A 548 -28.60 -5.43 1.97
N LEU A 549 -27.29 -5.57 2.18
CA LEU A 549 -26.48 -6.52 1.41
C LEU A 549 -26.86 -7.97 1.75
N HIS A 550 -27.15 -8.28 3.02
CA HIS A 550 -27.65 -9.60 3.41
C HIS A 550 -28.96 -9.91 2.70
N ASP A 551 -29.92 -9.00 2.73
CA ASP A 551 -31.23 -9.19 2.10
C ASP A 551 -31.14 -9.30 0.58
N LYS A 552 -30.21 -8.56 -0.05
CA LYS A 552 -30.05 -8.50 -1.50
C LYS A 552 -29.21 -9.66 -2.07
N PHE A 553 -28.20 -10.13 -1.35
CA PHE A 553 -27.17 -11.03 -1.91
C PHE A 553 -26.93 -12.33 -1.12
N GLU A 554 -27.41 -12.46 0.12
CA GLU A 554 -27.15 -13.65 0.94
C GLU A 554 -28.38 -14.57 1.12
N LYS A 555 -29.58 -14.09 0.82
CA LYS A 555 -30.82 -14.87 0.75
C LYS A 555 -31.00 -15.48 -0.64
#